data_7c75db225a7fc600bea474ce9a7e9a71
#
_entry.id   7c75db225a7fc600bea474ce9a7e9a71
#
_cell.length_a   1.000
_cell.length_b   1.000
_cell.length_c   1.000
_cell.angle_alpha   90.00
_cell.angle_beta   90.00
_cell.angle_gamma   90.00
#
_symmetry.space_group_name_H-M   'P 1'
#
loop_
_entity.id
_entity.type
_entity.pdbx_description
1 polymer ?
#
loop_
_entity_poly.entity_id
_entity_poly.type
_entity_poly.pdbx_seq_one_letter_code
_entity_poly.pdbx_strand_id
1 'polypeptide(L)'
;MDSGADGVDDVAAAGLDDARHPLLAAVADLPESGGVLATGRIRADADSWLGGYLLEGTPVLPAVGILDLVLSTMDGLGLQHLDELVVDKPIVVPAHGGTDLRVQVTGADADGRRTVLVHTRQAGAWTRHAAGVLGVTPGPVDVPGPGPAPATADQLDLLTERLASAGYDHDGAYRSIRAFHGEYAEVALPDDVDADGFGFHPALLAAALDGMLSGLSAETLVPSRFTDVRLHATGATNATVQARTRADGTVAVGMVDAAGAPLLTIGSVASRPLTAADVTVAADEALASPLAVEWVRIPVPDDVSGAATVFGDLEEVLAAEEPTDVPAVLLLRVGQGEDPDAGPEAAHAVAERTLHQLQQWLTNPHLTHTHLVILT
;
A
#
# COMPACT_ATOMS: atom_id res chain seq x y z
N MET A 1 19.36 7.15 -10.73
CA MET A 1 19.50 8.26 -11.67
C MET A 1 18.20 9.06 -11.66
N ASP A 2 18.22 10.10 -10.88
CA ASP A 2 17.49 11.39 -11.00
C ASP A 2 15.99 11.38 -11.39
N SER A 3 15.16 10.69 -10.61
CA SER A 3 13.70 10.86 -10.68
C SER A 3 13.14 11.62 -9.46
N GLY A 4 13.97 11.99 -8.50
CA GLY A 4 13.53 12.66 -7.27
C GLY A 4 13.41 14.19 -7.39
N ALA A 5 14.17 14.80 -8.28
CA ALA A 5 14.21 16.28 -8.40
C ALA A 5 12.98 16.86 -9.12
N ASP A 6 12.47 16.17 -10.14
CA ASP A 6 11.33 16.67 -10.94
C ASP A 6 10.01 16.68 -10.14
N GLY A 7 9.82 15.79 -9.17
CA GLY A 7 8.61 15.71 -8.37
C GLY A 7 8.48 16.82 -7.32
N VAL A 8 9.59 17.23 -6.72
CA VAL A 8 9.63 18.28 -5.69
C VAL A 8 9.35 19.64 -6.28
N ASP A 9 9.89 19.93 -7.47
CA ASP A 9 9.64 21.19 -8.20
C ASP A 9 8.16 21.32 -8.62
N ASP A 10 7.50 20.22 -8.94
CA ASP A 10 6.10 20.17 -9.36
C ASP A 10 5.14 20.44 -8.19
N VAL A 11 5.46 19.92 -6.98
CA VAL A 11 4.67 20.13 -5.75
C VAL A 11 4.77 21.60 -5.30
N ALA A 12 5.98 22.17 -5.28
CA ALA A 12 6.21 23.57 -4.92
C ALA A 12 5.54 24.53 -5.92
N ALA A 13 5.55 24.20 -7.21
CA ALA A 13 4.86 24.98 -8.26
C ALA A 13 3.33 25.00 -8.08
N ALA A 14 2.77 23.99 -7.45
CA ALA A 14 1.36 23.93 -7.06
C ALA A 14 1.04 24.68 -5.75
N GLY A 15 2.03 25.28 -5.09
CA GLY A 15 1.88 25.97 -3.81
C GLY A 15 1.68 25.01 -2.62
N LEU A 16 2.23 23.81 -2.72
CA LEU A 16 2.19 22.78 -1.69
C LEU A 16 3.60 22.54 -1.15
N ASP A 17 3.68 22.06 0.09
CA ASP A 17 4.94 21.64 0.70
C ASP A 17 5.18 20.15 0.46
N ASP A 18 6.46 19.76 0.35
CA ASP A 18 6.87 18.35 0.30
C ASP A 18 6.61 17.67 1.63
N ALA A 19 5.91 16.55 1.62
CA ALA A 19 5.58 15.76 2.80
C ALA A 19 6.78 15.04 3.42
N ARG A 20 7.89 14.89 2.70
CA ARG A 20 9.11 14.18 3.12
C ARG A 20 8.85 12.78 3.66
N HIS A 21 7.81 12.11 3.18
CA HIS A 21 7.44 10.76 3.59
C HIS A 21 7.18 9.90 2.34
N PRO A 22 7.66 8.64 2.25
CA PRO A 22 7.55 7.83 1.03
C PRO A 22 6.13 7.61 0.51
N LEU A 23 5.13 7.59 1.39
CA LEU A 23 3.72 7.38 1.02
C LEU A 23 2.93 8.69 0.88
N LEU A 24 3.51 9.85 1.25
CA LEU A 24 2.87 11.15 1.17
C LEU A 24 3.67 12.03 0.20
N ALA A 25 3.01 12.60 -0.79
CA ALA A 25 3.66 13.41 -1.80
C ALA A 25 3.68 14.91 -1.45
N ALA A 26 2.61 15.40 -0.81
CA ALA A 26 2.43 16.82 -0.58
C ALA A 26 1.64 17.10 0.70
N VAL A 27 1.90 18.27 1.28
CA VAL A 27 1.15 18.85 2.40
C VAL A 27 0.57 20.19 1.97
N ALA A 28 -0.71 20.40 2.29
CA ALA A 28 -1.40 21.66 2.10
C ALA A 28 -1.85 22.22 3.46
N ASP A 29 -1.56 23.48 3.71
CA ASP A 29 -2.16 24.21 4.82
C ASP A 29 -3.64 24.45 4.59
N LEU A 30 -4.43 24.40 5.66
CA LEU A 30 -5.85 24.73 5.67
C LEU A 30 -6.06 26.04 6.47
N PRO A 31 -5.91 27.22 5.84
CA PRO A 31 -5.81 28.49 6.55
C PRO A 31 -7.02 28.82 7.41
N GLU A 32 -8.24 28.47 6.98
CA GLU A 32 -9.48 28.77 7.71
C GLU A 32 -9.60 27.93 8.99
N SER A 33 -9.15 26.68 8.96
CA SER A 33 -9.22 25.77 10.11
C SER A 33 -7.95 25.72 10.94
N GLY A 34 -6.82 26.25 10.42
CA GLY A 34 -5.49 26.11 11.04
C GLY A 34 -4.98 24.67 11.08
N GLY A 35 -5.52 23.83 10.22
CA GLY A 35 -5.14 22.43 10.03
C GLY A 35 -4.22 22.23 8.84
N VAL A 36 -3.89 20.95 8.59
CA VAL A 36 -3.12 20.53 7.40
C VAL A 36 -3.77 19.30 6.74
N LEU A 37 -3.52 19.15 5.46
CA LEU A 37 -3.90 17.99 4.67
C LEU A 37 -2.67 17.44 3.97
N ALA A 38 -2.17 16.28 4.40
CA ALA A 38 -1.18 15.52 3.67
C ALA A 38 -1.87 14.56 2.69
N THR A 39 -1.35 14.46 1.49
CA THR A 39 -1.90 13.62 0.42
C THR A 39 -0.82 12.78 -0.24
N GLY A 40 -1.16 11.57 -0.64
CA GLY A 40 -0.26 10.65 -1.32
C GLY A 40 -1.00 9.53 -2.03
N ARG A 41 -0.26 8.52 -2.46
CA ARG A 41 -0.83 7.38 -3.17
C ARG A 41 -0.07 6.10 -2.86
N ILE A 42 -0.78 5.08 -2.41
CA ILE A 42 -0.24 3.75 -2.13
C ILE A 42 -0.26 2.94 -3.42
N ARG A 43 0.90 2.40 -3.83
CA ARG A 43 1.07 1.54 -5.02
C ARG A 43 2.05 0.42 -4.69
N ALA A 44 1.64 -0.82 -4.95
CA ALA A 44 2.48 -1.98 -4.70
C ALA A 44 3.70 -2.09 -5.64
N ASP A 45 3.60 -1.51 -6.84
CA ASP A 45 4.64 -1.53 -7.86
C ASP A 45 5.75 -0.47 -7.65
N ALA A 46 5.42 0.63 -6.96
CA ALA A 46 6.38 1.71 -6.68
C ALA A 46 7.16 1.46 -5.38
N ASP A 47 6.52 0.83 -4.40
CA ASP A 47 7.03 0.66 -3.03
C ASP A 47 7.10 -0.83 -2.70
N SER A 48 8.20 -1.49 -3.10
CA SER A 48 8.36 -2.96 -3.00
C SER A 48 8.14 -3.54 -1.60
N TRP A 49 8.36 -2.75 -0.53
CA TRP A 49 8.14 -3.17 0.85
C TRP A 49 6.66 -3.36 1.22
N LEU A 50 5.72 -2.64 0.55
CA LEU A 50 4.29 -2.71 0.84
C LEU A 50 3.67 -4.08 0.53
N GLY A 51 4.22 -4.80 -0.45
CA GLY A 51 3.75 -6.15 -0.79
C GLY A 51 4.19 -7.25 0.16
N GLY A 52 5.13 -6.95 1.06
CA GLY A 52 5.74 -7.95 1.95
C GLY A 52 4.99 -8.21 3.27
N TYR A 53 3.87 -7.54 3.54
CA TYR A 53 3.07 -7.77 4.74
C TYR A 53 1.67 -8.24 4.35
N LEU A 54 1.38 -9.52 4.65
CA LEU A 54 0.11 -10.14 4.31
C LEU A 54 -0.63 -10.57 5.57
N LEU A 55 -1.93 -10.30 5.60
CA LEU A 55 -2.89 -10.83 6.58
C LEU A 55 -3.84 -11.77 5.84
N GLU A 56 -3.88 -13.04 6.26
CA GLU A 56 -4.67 -14.08 5.58
C GLU A 56 -4.46 -14.08 4.04
N GLY A 57 -3.20 -13.92 3.61
CA GLY A 57 -2.82 -13.87 2.19
C GLY A 57 -3.12 -12.57 1.45
N THR A 58 -3.67 -11.53 2.13
CA THR A 58 -3.98 -10.23 1.52
C THR A 58 -2.91 -9.20 1.87
N PRO A 59 -2.26 -8.55 0.89
CA PRO A 59 -1.30 -7.48 1.14
C PRO A 59 -1.98 -6.26 1.77
N VAL A 60 -1.44 -5.79 2.91
CA VAL A 60 -1.98 -4.62 3.61
C VAL A 60 -0.87 -3.71 4.14
N LEU A 61 -1.13 -2.42 4.24
CA LEU A 61 -0.37 -1.54 5.10
C LEU A 61 -0.80 -1.80 6.55
N PRO A 62 0.09 -2.30 7.42
CA PRO A 62 -0.26 -2.63 8.79
C PRO A 62 -0.65 -1.38 9.60
N ALA A 63 -1.35 -1.57 10.72
CA ALA A 63 -1.77 -0.49 11.61
C ALA A 63 -0.59 0.39 12.08
N VAL A 64 0.59 -0.19 12.25
CA VAL A 64 1.82 0.56 12.59
C VAL A 64 2.30 1.45 11.43
N GLY A 65 2.00 1.10 10.18
CA GLY A 65 2.25 1.97 9.03
C GLY A 65 1.30 3.17 9.01
N ILE A 66 0.04 2.97 9.41
CA ILE A 66 -0.91 4.08 9.62
C ILE A 66 -0.44 4.98 10.77
N LEU A 67 0.12 4.40 11.84
CA LEU A 67 0.71 5.14 12.95
C LEU A 67 1.89 6.01 12.48
N ASP A 68 2.79 5.48 11.67
CA ASP A 68 3.93 6.22 11.13
C ASP A 68 3.49 7.41 10.25
N LEU A 69 2.49 7.23 9.37
CA LEU A 69 1.88 8.32 8.59
C LEU A 69 1.38 9.48 9.48
N VAL A 70 0.74 9.14 10.60
CA VAL A 70 0.25 10.13 11.57
C VAL A 70 1.40 10.83 12.25
N LEU A 71 2.42 10.11 12.72
CA LEU A 71 3.57 10.67 13.40
C LEU A 71 4.40 11.57 12.50
N SER A 72 4.61 11.19 11.24
CA SER A 72 5.31 12.01 10.25
C SER A 72 4.57 13.32 9.95
N THR A 73 3.22 13.28 9.86
CA THR A 73 2.41 14.49 9.69
C THR A 73 2.46 15.40 10.92
N MET A 74 2.58 14.82 12.12
CA MET A 74 2.72 15.56 13.39
C MET A 74 4.05 16.31 13.47
N ASP A 75 5.14 15.68 13.03
CA ASP A 75 6.49 16.29 13.07
C ASP A 75 6.52 17.60 12.29
N GLY A 76 5.91 17.63 11.11
CA GLY A 76 5.74 18.86 10.32
C GLY A 76 4.98 19.99 11.04
N LEU A 77 4.18 19.66 12.06
CA LEU A 77 3.44 20.62 12.91
C LEU A 77 4.16 20.94 14.23
N GLY A 78 5.33 20.36 14.48
CA GLY A 78 6.06 20.50 15.74
C GLY A 78 5.38 19.80 16.93
N LEU A 79 4.51 18.82 16.66
CA LEU A 79 3.81 18.03 17.69
C LEU A 79 4.61 16.75 17.95
N GLN A 80 4.71 16.35 19.21
CA GLN A 80 5.53 15.19 19.62
C GLN A 80 4.74 14.10 20.36
N HIS A 81 3.44 14.30 20.58
CA HIS A 81 2.64 13.39 21.38
C HIS A 81 1.28 13.10 20.72
N LEU A 82 0.99 11.82 20.58
CA LEU A 82 -0.30 11.31 20.13
C LEU A 82 -1.01 10.70 21.34
N ASP A 83 -2.11 11.30 21.77
CA ASP A 83 -2.91 10.81 22.91
C ASP A 83 -3.53 9.46 22.58
N GLU A 84 -4.18 9.37 21.41
CA GLU A 84 -4.86 8.17 20.95
C GLU A 84 -4.94 8.11 19.44
N LEU A 85 -4.78 6.91 18.88
CA LEU A 85 -5.12 6.56 17.50
C LEU A 85 -5.96 5.28 17.50
N VAL A 86 -7.18 5.37 17.01
CA VAL A 86 -8.05 4.21 16.76
C VAL A 86 -7.94 3.84 15.29
N VAL A 87 -7.58 2.58 15.01
CA VAL A 87 -7.51 2.03 13.66
C VAL A 87 -8.76 1.18 13.43
N ASP A 88 -9.65 1.67 12.59
CA ASP A 88 -10.92 1.00 12.27
C ASP A 88 -10.67 -0.26 11.44
N LYS A 89 -9.76 -0.17 10.45
CA LYS A 89 -9.36 -1.29 9.59
C LYS A 89 -8.01 -1.01 8.90
N PRO A 90 -7.23 -2.06 8.54
CA PRO A 90 -6.00 -1.93 7.76
C PRO A 90 -6.29 -1.33 6.38
N ILE A 91 -5.26 -0.82 5.72
CA ILE A 91 -5.35 -0.35 4.34
C ILE A 91 -4.90 -1.48 3.42
N VAL A 92 -5.81 -2.02 2.62
CA VAL A 92 -5.47 -3.04 1.63
C VAL A 92 -4.67 -2.41 0.49
N VAL A 93 -3.54 -3.05 0.16
CA VAL A 93 -2.66 -2.61 -0.92
C VAL A 93 -3.17 -3.23 -2.23
N PRO A 94 -3.54 -2.42 -3.24
CA PRO A 94 -4.09 -2.96 -4.48
C PRO A 94 -3.00 -3.64 -5.30
N ALA A 95 -3.30 -4.79 -5.90
CA ALA A 95 -2.36 -5.50 -6.78
C ALA A 95 -2.01 -4.71 -8.05
N HIS A 96 -2.91 -3.84 -8.49
CA HIS A 96 -2.73 -3.00 -9.68
C HIS A 96 -3.26 -1.58 -9.42
N GLY A 97 -2.68 -0.60 -10.10
CA GLY A 97 -3.09 0.80 -9.97
C GLY A 97 -2.59 1.44 -8.69
N GLY A 98 -3.44 2.09 -7.94
CA GLY A 98 -3.07 2.74 -6.68
C GLY A 98 -4.28 3.27 -5.92
N THR A 99 -4.11 3.43 -4.62
CA THR A 99 -5.11 3.96 -3.70
C THR A 99 -4.69 5.35 -3.25
N ASP A 100 -5.54 6.35 -3.46
CA ASP A 100 -5.25 7.69 -2.96
C ASP A 100 -5.31 7.70 -1.43
N LEU A 101 -4.34 8.37 -0.81
CA LEU A 101 -4.18 8.46 0.64
C LEU A 101 -4.32 9.91 1.08
N ARG A 102 -5.00 10.13 2.21
CA ARG A 102 -5.07 11.43 2.88
C ARG A 102 -4.92 11.28 4.39
N VAL A 103 -4.07 12.12 4.95
CA VAL A 103 -3.96 12.36 6.38
C VAL A 103 -4.36 13.80 6.65
N GLN A 104 -5.44 14.01 7.36
CA GLN A 104 -5.95 15.34 7.70
C GLN A 104 -5.78 15.59 9.20
N VAL A 105 -5.17 16.71 9.54
CA VAL A 105 -5.07 17.20 10.90
C VAL A 105 -5.86 18.50 11.02
N THR A 106 -6.77 18.59 11.99
CA THR A 106 -7.57 19.80 12.22
C THR A 106 -6.75 20.91 12.89
N GLY A 107 -7.29 22.11 12.91
CA GLY A 107 -6.79 23.15 13.80
C GLY A 107 -6.87 22.74 15.28
N ALA A 108 -6.10 23.43 16.13
CA ALA A 108 -6.14 23.19 17.56
C ALA A 108 -7.49 23.61 18.17
N ASP A 109 -8.01 22.79 19.08
CA ASP A 109 -9.16 23.14 19.90
C ASP A 109 -8.76 24.08 21.05
N ALA A 110 -9.69 24.34 21.97
CA ALA A 110 -9.48 25.24 23.12
C ALA A 110 -8.38 24.73 24.08
N ASP A 111 -8.15 23.42 24.11
CA ASP A 111 -7.14 22.77 24.95
C ASP A 111 -5.81 22.55 24.20
N GLY A 112 -5.73 23.03 22.95
CA GLY A 112 -4.58 22.87 22.08
C GLY A 112 -4.48 21.50 21.39
N ARG A 113 -5.47 20.61 21.55
CA ARG A 113 -5.53 19.30 20.91
C ARG A 113 -5.99 19.41 19.47
N ARG A 114 -5.56 18.46 18.65
CA ARG A 114 -5.96 18.36 17.23
C ARG A 114 -6.49 16.98 16.92
N THR A 115 -7.48 16.90 16.06
CA THR A 115 -7.96 15.60 15.53
C THR A 115 -7.18 15.23 14.28
N VAL A 116 -6.79 13.98 14.18
CA VAL A 116 -6.19 13.40 12.95
C VAL A 116 -7.12 12.34 12.36
N LEU A 117 -7.26 12.33 11.04
CA LEU A 117 -8.08 11.38 10.30
C LEU A 117 -7.26 10.82 9.13
N VAL A 118 -7.29 9.50 8.94
CA VAL A 118 -6.64 8.82 7.82
C VAL A 118 -7.69 8.20 6.93
N HIS A 119 -7.66 8.57 5.65
CA HIS A 119 -8.60 8.08 4.65
C HIS A 119 -7.86 7.58 3.41
N THR A 120 -8.46 6.59 2.76
CA THR A 120 -8.09 6.23 1.39
C THR A 120 -9.29 6.37 0.47
N ARG A 121 -9.00 6.53 -0.84
CA ARG A 121 -10.01 6.52 -1.88
C ARG A 121 -9.68 5.48 -2.93
N GLN A 122 -10.60 4.56 -3.12
CA GLN A 122 -10.56 3.56 -4.16
C GLN A 122 -11.91 3.56 -4.88
N ALA A 123 -11.92 3.42 -6.19
CA ALA A 123 -13.14 3.44 -7.01
C ALA A 123 -14.09 4.63 -6.74
N GLY A 124 -13.53 5.81 -6.37
CA GLY A 124 -14.29 7.05 -6.15
C GLY A 124 -14.81 7.27 -4.73
N ALA A 125 -14.90 6.25 -3.89
CA ALA A 125 -15.39 6.36 -2.51
C ALA A 125 -14.25 6.56 -1.50
N TRP A 126 -14.44 7.49 -0.54
CA TRP A 126 -13.53 7.67 0.58
C TRP A 126 -13.89 6.73 1.73
N THR A 127 -12.88 6.02 2.23
CA THR A 127 -12.98 5.16 3.40
C THR A 127 -12.09 5.68 4.49
N ARG A 128 -12.61 5.81 5.73
CA ARG A 128 -11.78 6.11 6.90
C ARG A 128 -11.14 4.83 7.42
N HIS A 129 -9.84 4.89 7.69
CA HIS A 129 -9.05 3.80 8.26
C HIS A 129 -8.64 4.07 9.69
N ALA A 130 -8.43 5.34 10.06
CA ALA A 130 -8.09 5.69 11.43
C ALA A 130 -8.58 7.08 11.81
N ALA A 131 -8.76 7.28 13.11
CA ALA A 131 -9.04 8.55 13.74
C ALA A 131 -8.27 8.66 15.07
N GLY A 132 -7.73 9.83 15.37
CA GLY A 132 -6.96 10.03 16.59
C GLY A 132 -6.98 11.44 17.13
N VAL A 133 -6.36 11.63 18.29
CA VAL A 133 -6.21 12.90 18.98
C VAL A 133 -4.73 13.14 19.25
N LEU A 134 -4.23 14.25 18.76
CA LEU A 134 -2.87 14.74 19.00
C LEU A 134 -2.86 15.60 20.25
N GLY A 135 -2.03 15.22 21.23
CA GLY A 135 -1.93 15.88 22.51
C GLY A 135 -0.83 16.92 22.59
N VAL A 136 -0.90 17.76 23.62
CA VAL A 136 0.10 18.82 23.87
C VAL A 136 1.05 18.50 25.01
N THR A 137 0.66 17.61 25.92
CA THR A 137 1.44 17.35 27.14
C THR A 137 1.84 15.89 27.23
N PRO A 138 3.13 15.62 27.16
CA PRO A 138 3.61 14.25 27.28
C PRO A 138 3.53 13.71 28.71
N GLY A 139 3.00 12.50 28.91
CA GLY A 139 3.08 11.73 30.16
C GLY A 139 4.49 11.19 30.46
N PRO A 140 4.75 10.45 31.53
CA PRO A 140 6.03 9.78 31.78
C PRO A 140 6.33 8.67 30.74
N VAL A 141 7.57 8.58 30.31
CA VAL A 141 8.04 7.57 29.35
C VAL A 141 8.61 6.38 30.11
N ASP A 142 8.03 5.18 29.87
CA ASP A 142 8.63 3.93 30.34
C ASP A 142 9.52 3.39 29.20
N VAL A 143 10.83 3.53 29.35
CA VAL A 143 11.83 3.07 28.37
C VAL A 143 12.21 1.63 28.69
N PRO A 144 12.24 0.73 27.69
CA PRO A 144 12.65 -0.65 27.91
C PRO A 144 14.07 -0.76 28.46
N GLY A 145 14.28 -1.72 29.35
CA GLY A 145 15.62 -2.08 29.81
C GLY A 145 16.38 -2.93 28.78
N PRO A 146 17.67 -3.26 29.04
CA PRO A 146 18.46 -4.14 28.17
C PRO A 146 17.81 -5.53 28.09
N GLY A 147 17.83 -6.12 26.89
CA GLY A 147 17.20 -7.38 26.58
C GLY A 147 18.01 -8.63 26.98
N PRO A 148 17.38 -9.81 26.84
CA PRO A 148 18.02 -11.09 26.99
C PRO A 148 19.04 -11.36 25.88
N ALA A 149 19.76 -12.51 25.99
CA ALA A 149 20.70 -12.94 24.97
C ALA A 149 20.02 -13.20 23.60
N PRO A 150 20.74 -13.09 22.48
CA PRO A 150 20.21 -13.33 21.14
C PRO A 150 19.55 -14.72 21.00
N ALA A 151 18.50 -14.79 20.17
CA ALA A 151 17.82 -16.04 19.82
C ALA A 151 18.71 -16.93 18.93
N THR A 152 18.43 -18.24 18.94
CA THR A 152 19.04 -19.19 18.00
C THR A 152 18.25 -19.23 16.68
N ALA A 153 18.89 -19.71 15.60
CA ALA A 153 18.21 -19.88 14.30
C ALA A 153 16.92 -20.72 14.40
N ASP A 154 16.97 -21.84 15.13
CA ASP A 154 15.82 -22.72 15.35
C ASP A 154 14.64 -22.00 16.02
N GLN A 155 14.90 -21.01 16.88
CA GLN A 155 13.85 -20.19 17.50
C GLN A 155 13.17 -19.24 16.52
N LEU A 156 13.91 -18.73 15.54
CA LEU A 156 13.37 -17.88 14.46
C LEU A 156 12.53 -18.70 13.48
N ASP A 157 12.94 -19.92 13.14
CA ASP A 157 12.16 -20.82 12.30
C ASP A 157 10.80 -21.17 12.95
N LEU A 158 10.82 -21.50 14.25
CA LEU A 158 9.60 -21.76 15.03
C LEU A 158 8.69 -20.52 15.12
N LEU A 159 9.26 -19.31 15.20
CA LEU A 159 8.50 -18.07 15.17
C LEU A 159 7.83 -17.87 13.80
N THR A 160 8.55 -18.11 12.72
CA THR A 160 8.04 -17.98 11.35
C THR A 160 6.88 -18.96 11.10
N GLU A 161 7.01 -20.22 11.52
CA GLU A 161 5.92 -21.20 11.45
C GLU A 161 4.69 -20.78 12.27
N ARG A 162 4.91 -20.22 13.46
CA ARG A 162 3.83 -19.70 14.31
C ARG A 162 3.12 -18.52 13.69
N LEU A 163 3.87 -17.57 13.13
CA LEU A 163 3.30 -16.41 12.42
C LEU A 163 2.43 -16.87 11.26
N ALA A 164 2.95 -17.73 10.39
CA ALA A 164 2.21 -18.27 9.26
C ALA A 164 0.93 -19.01 9.71
N SER A 165 1.02 -19.79 10.80
CA SER A 165 -0.13 -20.51 11.37
C SER A 165 -1.18 -19.57 11.97
N ALA A 166 -0.77 -18.39 12.40
CA ALA A 166 -1.63 -17.32 12.92
C ALA A 166 -2.09 -16.32 11.84
N GLY A 167 -1.88 -16.60 10.55
CA GLY A 167 -2.35 -15.80 9.43
C GLY A 167 -1.49 -14.58 9.08
N TYR A 168 -0.28 -14.45 9.67
CA TYR A 168 0.69 -13.42 9.29
C TYR A 168 1.71 -14.01 8.33
N ASP A 169 1.87 -13.39 7.16
CA ASP A 169 2.94 -13.75 6.24
C ASP A 169 3.83 -12.54 5.97
N HIS A 170 5.12 -12.71 6.23
CA HIS A 170 6.13 -11.65 6.16
C HIS A 170 7.16 -11.96 5.10
N ASP A 171 7.34 -11.05 4.16
CA ASP A 171 8.38 -11.12 3.13
C ASP A 171 9.13 -9.78 2.99
N GLY A 172 10.28 -9.81 2.31
CA GLY A 172 11.09 -8.62 2.05
C GLY A 172 11.45 -7.88 3.35
N ALA A 173 11.09 -6.61 3.41
CA ALA A 173 11.37 -5.73 4.55
C ALA A 173 10.83 -6.26 5.89
N TYR A 174 9.72 -7.00 5.87
CA TYR A 174 9.08 -7.51 7.09
C TYR A 174 9.76 -8.75 7.67
N ARG A 175 10.73 -9.35 6.99
CA ARG A 175 11.65 -10.35 7.57
C ARG A 175 12.72 -9.67 8.41
N SER A 176 12.33 -8.72 9.23
CA SER A 176 13.21 -7.85 10.00
C SER A 176 13.66 -8.42 11.35
N ILE A 177 13.01 -9.48 11.87
CA ILE A 177 13.36 -10.07 13.17
C ILE A 177 14.72 -10.79 13.09
N ARG A 178 15.65 -10.40 13.95
CA ARG A 178 16.97 -11.01 14.11
C ARG A 178 17.07 -11.87 15.37
N ALA A 179 16.34 -11.49 16.42
CA ALA A 179 16.20 -12.27 17.65
C ALA A 179 14.81 -12.07 18.23
N PHE A 180 14.25 -13.10 18.88
CA PHE A 180 12.93 -13.04 19.49
C PHE A 180 12.84 -13.86 20.79
N HIS A 181 12.35 -13.24 21.85
CA HIS A 181 12.17 -13.86 23.17
C HIS A 181 10.86 -13.41 23.83
N GLY A 182 9.73 -13.80 23.24
CA GLY A 182 8.41 -13.47 23.80
C GLY A 182 8.10 -11.98 23.82
N GLU A 183 8.47 -11.28 24.86
CA GLU A 183 8.25 -9.82 25.01
C GLU A 183 9.39 -8.97 24.42
N TYR A 184 10.37 -9.58 23.76
CA TYR A 184 11.58 -8.93 23.31
C TYR A 184 11.97 -9.35 21.89
N ALA A 185 12.26 -8.38 21.04
CA ALA A 185 12.73 -8.62 19.68
C ALA A 185 13.90 -7.69 19.31
N GLU A 186 14.93 -8.24 18.68
CA GLU A 186 15.89 -7.44 17.92
C GLU A 186 15.44 -7.44 16.47
N VAL A 187 15.34 -6.25 15.90
CA VAL A 187 14.86 -6.06 14.52
C VAL A 187 15.86 -5.24 13.73
N ALA A 188 16.02 -5.59 12.46
CA ALA A 188 16.84 -4.81 11.52
C ALA A 188 16.25 -4.92 10.12
N LEU A 189 16.20 -3.82 9.40
CA LEU A 189 15.85 -3.81 7.98
C LEU A 189 16.88 -4.58 7.16
N PRO A 190 16.49 -5.19 6.04
CA PRO A 190 17.43 -5.62 5.00
C PRO A 190 18.25 -4.43 4.46
N ASP A 191 19.48 -4.69 4.01
CA ASP A 191 20.41 -3.64 3.55
C ASP A 191 19.92 -2.88 2.30
N ASP A 192 18.98 -3.45 1.55
CA ASP A 192 18.37 -2.88 0.35
C ASP A 192 17.10 -2.10 0.62
N VAL A 193 16.67 -1.99 1.88
CA VAL A 193 15.47 -1.25 2.30
C VAL A 193 15.87 0.11 2.86
N ASP A 194 15.37 1.16 2.22
CA ASP A 194 15.59 2.53 2.67
C ASP A 194 14.64 2.89 3.82
N ALA A 195 15.17 3.53 4.86
CA ALA A 195 14.40 4.05 5.98
C ALA A 195 14.19 5.58 5.91
N ASP A 196 14.73 6.23 4.89
CA ASP A 196 14.63 7.68 4.75
C ASP A 196 13.19 8.14 4.57
N GLY A 197 12.85 9.22 5.25
CA GLY A 197 11.51 9.81 5.21
C GLY A 197 10.49 9.15 6.12
N PHE A 198 10.78 8.00 6.72
CA PHE A 198 9.91 7.42 7.77
C PHE A 198 10.23 8.03 9.14
N GLY A 199 9.20 8.20 9.97
CA GLY A 199 9.38 8.43 11.39
C GLY A 199 10.05 7.20 12.02
N PHE A 200 9.48 6.04 11.78
CA PHE A 200 10.10 4.72 11.92
C PHE A 200 9.60 3.82 10.81
N HIS A 201 10.48 3.02 10.21
CA HIS A 201 10.03 2.12 9.13
C HIS A 201 9.05 1.06 9.69
N PRO A 202 7.82 0.93 9.14
CA PRO A 202 6.78 0.07 9.70
C PRO A 202 7.19 -1.39 9.91
N ALA A 203 8.06 -1.92 9.07
CA ALA A 203 8.53 -3.29 9.14
C ALA A 203 9.30 -3.62 10.43
N LEU A 204 9.93 -2.63 11.08
CA LEU A 204 10.64 -2.86 12.33
C LEU A 204 9.67 -3.18 13.48
N LEU A 205 8.55 -2.48 13.55
CA LEU A 205 7.60 -2.64 14.64
C LEU A 205 6.53 -3.70 14.33
N ALA A 206 6.05 -3.79 13.08
CA ALA A 206 5.02 -4.75 12.70
C ALA A 206 5.44 -6.18 13.00
N ALA A 207 6.60 -6.60 12.46
CA ALA A 207 7.09 -7.96 12.66
C ALA A 207 7.27 -8.31 14.15
N ALA A 208 7.81 -7.39 14.96
CA ALA A 208 7.97 -7.59 16.39
C ALA A 208 6.61 -7.75 17.11
N LEU A 209 5.65 -6.87 16.84
CA LEU A 209 4.31 -6.93 17.42
C LEU A 209 3.58 -8.22 17.05
N ASP A 210 3.61 -8.62 15.78
CA ASP A 210 2.95 -9.83 15.32
C ASP A 210 3.56 -11.08 15.97
N GLY A 211 4.91 -11.10 16.12
CA GLY A 211 5.60 -12.12 16.89
C GLY A 211 5.08 -12.25 18.32
N MET A 212 4.78 -11.13 18.98
CA MET A 212 4.22 -11.10 20.33
C MET A 212 2.73 -11.45 20.35
N LEU A 213 1.94 -10.87 19.45
CA LEU A 213 0.50 -11.09 19.34
C LEU A 213 0.16 -12.55 18.99
N SER A 214 0.96 -13.19 18.11
CA SER A 214 0.80 -14.63 17.79
C SER A 214 1.00 -15.57 18.97
N GLY A 215 1.61 -15.09 20.05
CA GLY A 215 1.72 -15.81 21.31
C GLY A 215 0.51 -15.65 22.25
N LEU A 216 -0.37 -14.66 21.99
CA LEU A 216 -1.53 -14.36 22.83
C LEU A 216 -2.82 -15.02 22.36
N SER A 217 -2.94 -15.33 21.08
CA SER A 217 -4.16 -15.90 20.47
C SER A 217 -3.82 -16.81 19.31
N ALA A 218 -4.69 -17.79 19.06
CA ALA A 218 -4.67 -18.61 17.85
C ALA A 218 -5.33 -17.90 16.64
N GLU A 219 -6.09 -16.83 16.88
CA GLU A 219 -6.68 -15.99 15.84
C GLU A 219 -5.70 -14.88 15.43
N THR A 220 -5.73 -14.47 14.16
CA THR A 220 -4.99 -13.32 13.68
C THR A 220 -5.43 -12.06 14.42
N LEU A 221 -4.56 -11.47 15.22
CA LEU A 221 -4.83 -10.23 15.94
C LEU A 221 -4.27 -9.03 15.17
N VAL A 222 -5.04 -7.96 15.06
CA VAL A 222 -4.57 -6.71 14.48
C VAL A 222 -4.62 -5.58 15.51
N PRO A 223 -3.57 -4.75 15.61
CA PRO A 223 -3.63 -3.56 16.45
C PRO A 223 -4.78 -2.65 16.01
N SER A 224 -5.61 -2.27 16.96
CA SER A 224 -6.82 -1.46 16.74
C SER A 224 -6.82 -0.13 17.47
N ARG A 225 -5.96 0.03 18.49
CA ARG A 225 -5.82 1.27 19.22
C ARG A 225 -4.40 1.43 19.77
N PHE A 226 -3.84 2.61 19.59
CA PHE A 226 -2.58 3.04 20.18
C PHE A 226 -2.85 4.22 21.10
N THR A 227 -2.26 4.25 22.29
CA THR A 227 -2.39 5.37 23.22
C THR A 227 -1.04 5.79 23.77
N ASP A 228 -0.90 7.08 24.10
CA ASP A 228 0.32 7.67 24.64
C ASP A 228 1.55 7.34 23.80
N VAL A 229 1.53 7.78 22.53
CA VAL A 229 2.60 7.47 21.56
C VAL A 229 3.54 8.66 21.43
N ARG A 230 4.85 8.37 21.40
CA ARG A 230 5.91 9.35 21.15
C ARG A 230 6.99 8.80 20.27
N LEU A 231 7.31 9.56 19.26
CA LEU A 231 8.51 9.39 18.46
C LEU A 231 9.62 10.25 19.07
N HIS A 232 10.76 9.61 19.39
CA HIS A 232 11.91 10.28 20.01
C HIS A 232 13.04 10.52 19.01
N ALA A 233 13.20 9.63 18.02
CA ALA A 233 14.17 9.73 16.95
C ALA A 233 13.67 9.05 15.69
N THR A 234 14.15 9.50 14.53
CA THR A 234 13.78 9.01 13.19
C THR A 234 14.95 8.31 12.49
N GLY A 235 14.67 7.61 11.38
CA GLY A 235 15.70 7.05 10.50
C GLY A 235 16.42 5.81 11.05
N ALA A 236 15.88 5.13 12.05
CA ALA A 236 16.45 3.90 12.56
C ALA A 236 16.27 2.75 11.56
N THR A 237 17.37 2.05 11.24
CA THR A 237 17.36 0.83 10.41
C THR A 237 17.39 -0.45 11.24
N ASN A 238 17.69 -0.33 12.52
CA ASN A 238 17.66 -1.42 13.49
C ASN A 238 17.19 -0.91 14.84
N ALA A 239 16.61 -1.78 15.63
CA ALA A 239 16.13 -1.46 16.97
C ALA A 239 15.99 -2.71 17.83
N THR A 240 15.93 -2.46 19.13
CA THR A 240 15.42 -3.41 20.11
C THR A 240 14.00 -3.00 20.48
N VAL A 241 13.06 -3.92 20.30
CA VAL A 241 11.63 -3.75 20.65
C VAL A 241 11.35 -4.55 21.91
N GLN A 242 10.81 -3.90 22.92
CA GLN A 242 10.26 -4.56 24.09
C GLN A 242 8.75 -4.31 24.15
N ALA A 243 7.97 -5.38 24.33
CA ALA A 243 6.56 -5.30 24.56
C ALA A 243 6.21 -5.98 25.90
N ARG A 244 5.40 -5.34 26.69
CA ARG A 244 4.96 -5.86 28.00
C ARG A 244 3.44 -5.97 28.00
N THR A 245 2.95 -7.21 28.12
CA THR A 245 1.52 -7.45 28.26
C THR A 245 1.03 -6.98 29.63
N ARG A 246 -0.04 -6.19 29.63
CA ARG A 246 -0.70 -5.66 30.82
C ARG A 246 -1.84 -6.56 31.28
N ALA A 247 -2.31 -6.36 32.51
CA ALA A 247 -3.39 -7.13 33.09
C ALA A 247 -4.75 -6.97 32.36
N ASP A 248 -4.93 -5.90 31.61
CA ASP A 248 -6.11 -5.62 30.79
C ASP A 248 -6.02 -6.21 29.37
N GLY A 249 -4.94 -6.96 29.06
CA GLY A 249 -4.70 -7.57 27.76
C GLY A 249 -4.07 -6.64 26.73
N THR A 250 -3.82 -5.38 27.07
CA THR A 250 -3.09 -4.45 26.18
C THR A 250 -1.58 -4.65 26.30
N VAL A 251 -0.84 -4.14 25.31
CA VAL A 251 0.62 -4.27 25.25
C VAL A 251 1.27 -2.90 25.27
N ALA A 252 2.13 -2.64 26.26
CA ALA A 252 3.01 -1.46 26.25
C ALA A 252 4.25 -1.76 25.41
N VAL A 253 4.69 -0.80 24.59
CA VAL A 253 5.81 -1.01 23.65
C VAL A 253 6.84 0.10 23.81
N GLY A 254 8.11 -0.31 23.82
CA GLY A 254 9.24 0.59 23.70
C GLY A 254 10.20 0.10 22.63
N MET A 255 10.74 1.02 21.82
CA MET A 255 11.83 0.77 20.88
C MET A 255 13.04 1.61 21.32
N VAL A 256 14.20 1.00 21.32
CA VAL A 256 15.48 1.66 21.59
C VAL A 256 16.51 1.32 20.52
N ASP A 257 17.46 2.21 20.32
CA ASP A 257 18.63 1.95 19.47
C ASP A 257 19.66 1.02 20.15
N ALA A 258 20.76 0.74 19.46
CA ALA A 258 21.83 -0.11 19.97
C ALA A 258 22.55 0.49 21.20
N ALA A 259 22.43 1.79 21.44
CA ALA A 259 22.97 2.48 22.62
C ALA A 259 21.97 2.53 23.80
N GLY A 260 20.73 2.06 23.58
CA GLY A 260 19.63 2.11 24.54
C GLY A 260 18.90 3.45 24.58
N ALA A 261 19.13 4.34 23.60
CA ALA A 261 18.37 5.58 23.49
C ALA A 261 16.97 5.32 22.91
N PRO A 262 15.91 5.98 23.42
CA PRO A 262 14.56 5.72 22.95
C PRO A 262 14.36 6.21 21.51
N LEU A 263 13.73 5.37 20.69
CA LEU A 263 13.28 5.68 19.33
C LEU A 263 11.78 5.94 19.30
N LEU A 264 10.99 5.04 19.89
CA LEU A 264 9.53 5.12 19.96
C LEU A 264 9.04 4.55 21.29
N THR A 265 8.03 5.17 21.85
CA THR A 265 7.30 4.63 23.01
C THR A 265 5.80 4.66 22.76
N ILE A 266 5.11 3.57 23.12
CA ILE A 266 3.66 3.43 23.04
C ILE A 266 3.16 2.96 24.40
N GLY A 267 2.38 3.79 25.07
CA GLY A 267 1.85 3.48 26.39
C GLY A 267 0.95 2.26 26.37
N SER A 268 0.13 2.07 25.33
CA SER A 268 -0.73 0.90 25.20
C SER A 268 -1.09 0.63 23.73
N VAL A 269 -1.05 -0.64 23.36
CA VAL A 269 -1.59 -1.19 22.10
C VAL A 269 -2.71 -2.15 22.46
N ALA A 270 -3.93 -1.86 22.04
CA ALA A 270 -5.03 -2.82 22.07
C ALA A 270 -5.18 -3.49 20.70
N SER A 271 -5.45 -4.78 20.70
CA SER A 271 -5.63 -5.57 19.48
C SER A 271 -7.00 -6.23 19.47
N ARG A 272 -7.49 -6.56 18.28
CA ARG A 272 -8.72 -7.28 18.05
C ARG A 272 -8.51 -8.39 17.02
N PRO A 273 -9.37 -9.42 16.99
CA PRO A 273 -9.35 -10.38 15.90
C PRO A 273 -9.55 -9.71 14.53
N LEU A 274 -8.81 -10.18 13.53
CA LEU A 274 -9.02 -9.84 12.13
C LEU A 274 -10.38 -10.38 11.67
N THR A 275 -11.11 -9.60 10.88
CA THR A 275 -12.36 -10.05 10.26
C THR A 275 -12.20 -10.10 8.73
N ALA A 276 -12.99 -10.93 8.05
CA ALA A 276 -12.99 -10.96 6.59
C ALA A 276 -13.25 -9.59 5.97
N ALA A 277 -14.05 -8.74 6.61
CA ALA A 277 -14.34 -7.38 6.16
C ALA A 277 -13.11 -6.45 6.20
N ASP A 278 -12.11 -6.76 7.01
CA ASP A 278 -10.89 -5.96 7.12
C ASP A 278 -9.96 -6.11 5.90
N VAL A 279 -9.96 -7.28 5.29
CA VAL A 279 -9.10 -7.66 4.15
C VAL A 279 -9.87 -7.76 2.84
N THR A 280 -11.20 -7.59 2.88
CA THR A 280 -12.00 -7.50 1.66
C THR A 280 -11.73 -6.14 1.01
N VAL A 281 -11.10 -6.16 -0.15
CA VAL A 281 -11.04 -4.98 -1.01
C VAL A 281 -12.48 -4.67 -1.43
N ALA A 282 -12.84 -3.40 -1.50
CA ALA A 282 -14.07 -2.97 -2.18
C ALA A 282 -14.03 -3.28 -3.71
N ALA A 283 -13.30 -4.33 -4.09
CA ALA A 283 -13.17 -4.82 -5.46
C ALA A 283 -14.50 -5.35 -6.02
N ASP A 284 -15.40 -5.82 -5.15
CA ASP A 284 -16.74 -6.22 -5.59
C ASP A 284 -17.59 -5.03 -6.04
N GLU A 285 -17.37 -3.83 -5.48
CA GLU A 285 -18.05 -2.62 -6.00
C GLU A 285 -17.37 -2.07 -7.26
N ALA A 286 -16.06 -2.24 -7.43
CA ALA A 286 -15.37 -1.83 -8.65
C ALA A 286 -15.65 -2.77 -9.83
N LEU A 287 -15.91 -4.07 -9.56
CA LEU A 287 -16.39 -5.02 -10.56
C LEU A 287 -17.91 -4.91 -10.76
N ALA A 288 -18.66 -4.36 -9.78
CA ALA A 288 -20.09 -4.09 -9.90
C ALA A 288 -20.41 -2.74 -10.60
N SER A 289 -19.43 -1.84 -10.70
CA SER A 289 -19.56 -0.67 -11.56
C SER A 289 -19.15 -1.06 -12.98
N PRO A 290 -20.08 -1.11 -13.93
CA PRO A 290 -19.70 -1.35 -15.31
C PRO A 290 -18.70 -0.27 -15.73
N LEU A 291 -17.56 -0.68 -16.28
CA LEU A 291 -16.61 0.25 -16.87
C LEU A 291 -17.33 1.01 -17.96
N ALA A 292 -17.49 2.31 -17.79
CA ALA A 292 -18.04 3.15 -18.86
C ALA A 292 -16.94 3.38 -19.88
N VAL A 293 -17.12 2.88 -21.09
CA VAL A 293 -16.25 3.21 -22.22
C VAL A 293 -16.62 4.63 -22.66
N GLU A 294 -15.74 5.59 -22.42
CA GLU A 294 -15.90 6.94 -22.94
C GLU A 294 -15.23 7.03 -24.32
N TRP A 295 -16.06 7.21 -25.35
CA TRP A 295 -15.58 7.40 -26.71
C TRP A 295 -15.18 8.86 -26.91
N VAL A 296 -13.88 9.13 -26.96
CA VAL A 296 -13.38 10.46 -27.32
C VAL A 296 -13.22 10.52 -28.85
N ARG A 297 -13.93 11.48 -29.49
CA ARG A 297 -13.79 11.71 -30.91
C ARG A 297 -12.42 12.31 -31.21
N ILE A 298 -11.54 11.54 -31.83
CA ILE A 298 -10.26 12.04 -32.35
C ILE A 298 -10.52 12.71 -33.69
N PRO A 299 -10.16 14.00 -33.88
CA PRO A 299 -10.27 14.63 -35.19
C PRO A 299 -9.33 13.93 -36.16
N VAL A 300 -9.89 13.38 -37.23
CA VAL A 300 -9.09 12.84 -38.33
C VAL A 300 -8.56 14.05 -39.14
N PRO A 301 -7.26 14.17 -39.39
CA PRO A 301 -6.72 15.22 -40.25
C PRO A 301 -7.36 15.15 -41.65
N ASP A 302 -7.76 16.30 -42.20
CA ASP A 302 -8.40 16.37 -43.54
C ASP A 302 -7.47 15.99 -44.70
N ASP A 303 -6.18 15.76 -44.42
CA ASP A 303 -5.15 15.41 -45.42
C ASP A 303 -4.66 13.98 -45.28
N VAL A 304 -5.54 13.00 -45.53
CA VAL A 304 -5.17 11.59 -45.70
C VAL A 304 -5.14 11.28 -47.19
N SER A 305 -4.45 12.10 -47.98
CA SER A 305 -4.11 11.74 -49.36
C SER A 305 -2.76 11.00 -49.42
N GLY A 306 -2.65 9.87 -48.76
CA GLY A 306 -1.57 8.92 -48.84
C GLY A 306 -2.02 7.67 -49.59
N ALA A 307 -1.12 7.01 -50.33
CA ALA A 307 -1.33 5.82 -51.14
C ALA A 307 -2.28 4.82 -50.43
N ALA A 308 -3.23 4.26 -51.17
CA ALA A 308 -4.18 3.28 -50.66
C ALA A 308 -3.45 2.17 -49.93
N THR A 309 -3.52 2.19 -48.58
CA THR A 309 -2.99 1.10 -47.75
C THR A 309 -3.89 -0.09 -47.96
N VAL A 310 -3.31 -1.17 -48.44
CA VAL A 310 -4.04 -2.45 -48.60
C VAL A 310 -4.18 -3.04 -47.21
N PHE A 311 -5.41 -3.19 -46.75
CA PHE A 311 -5.74 -3.84 -45.48
C PHE A 311 -6.09 -5.30 -45.76
N GLY A 312 -5.53 -6.23 -44.98
CA GLY A 312 -5.93 -7.64 -44.97
C GLY A 312 -6.76 -7.97 -43.75
N ASP A 313 -7.57 -8.99 -43.81
CA ASP A 313 -8.28 -9.56 -42.69
C ASP A 313 -7.37 -10.53 -41.93
N LEU A 314 -7.24 -10.41 -40.63
CA LEU A 314 -6.36 -11.26 -39.83
C LEU A 314 -6.85 -12.74 -39.88
N GLU A 315 -8.14 -13.00 -39.87
CA GLU A 315 -8.69 -14.35 -39.88
C GLU A 315 -8.34 -15.06 -41.21
N GLU A 316 -8.44 -14.34 -42.33
CA GLU A 316 -8.08 -14.88 -43.67
C GLU A 316 -6.59 -15.23 -43.75
N VAL A 317 -5.73 -14.36 -43.18
CA VAL A 317 -4.28 -14.56 -43.17
C VAL A 317 -3.87 -15.72 -42.27
N LEU A 318 -4.50 -15.86 -41.10
CA LEU A 318 -4.24 -16.96 -40.17
C LEU A 318 -4.76 -18.32 -40.68
N ALA A 319 -5.78 -18.33 -41.53
CA ALA A 319 -6.35 -19.54 -42.13
C ALA A 319 -5.54 -20.06 -43.30
N ALA A 320 -4.61 -19.27 -43.87
CA ALA A 320 -3.78 -19.68 -45.01
C ALA A 320 -2.56 -20.50 -44.51
N GLU A 321 -2.33 -21.67 -45.13
CA GLU A 321 -1.18 -22.53 -44.80
C GLU A 321 0.17 -21.87 -45.13
N GLU A 322 0.25 -21.08 -46.22
CA GLU A 322 1.43 -20.26 -46.58
C GLU A 322 0.94 -18.91 -47.17
N PRO A 323 0.88 -17.83 -46.38
CA PRO A 323 0.48 -16.53 -46.89
C PRO A 323 1.60 -15.95 -47.77
N THR A 324 1.35 -15.85 -49.08
CA THR A 324 2.34 -15.37 -50.06
C THR A 324 2.38 -13.86 -50.27
N ASP A 325 1.40 -13.12 -49.77
CA ASP A 325 1.33 -11.65 -49.90
C ASP A 325 0.62 -11.06 -48.71
N VAL A 326 1.35 -10.93 -47.57
CA VAL A 326 0.79 -10.43 -46.30
C VAL A 326 0.76 -8.90 -46.31
N PRO A 327 -0.43 -8.26 -46.20
CA PRO A 327 -0.52 -6.81 -46.15
C PRO A 327 0.21 -6.23 -44.94
N ALA A 328 0.76 -5.02 -45.07
CA ALA A 328 1.46 -4.34 -43.98
C ALA A 328 0.54 -4.00 -42.78
N VAL A 329 -0.77 -3.95 -43.02
CA VAL A 329 -1.79 -3.66 -41.98
C VAL A 329 -2.86 -4.74 -42.03
N LEU A 330 -3.11 -5.38 -40.89
CA LEU A 330 -4.13 -6.41 -40.72
C LEU A 330 -5.26 -5.86 -39.83
N LEU A 331 -6.50 -6.23 -40.15
CA LEU A 331 -7.69 -5.86 -39.40
C LEU A 331 -8.20 -7.08 -38.63
N LEU A 332 -8.39 -6.90 -37.32
CA LEU A 332 -9.11 -7.85 -36.47
C LEU A 332 -10.46 -7.23 -36.10
N ARG A 333 -11.53 -7.88 -36.51
CA ARG A 333 -12.90 -7.45 -36.21
C ARG A 333 -13.41 -8.21 -35.00
N VAL A 334 -13.74 -7.46 -33.95
CA VAL A 334 -14.22 -8.02 -32.68
C VAL A 334 -15.71 -7.73 -32.53
N GLY A 335 -16.51 -8.76 -32.29
CA GLY A 335 -17.93 -8.63 -32.01
C GLY A 335 -18.83 -8.22 -33.19
N GLN A 336 -18.31 -8.14 -34.42
CA GLN A 336 -19.14 -7.81 -35.58
C GLN A 336 -20.07 -8.99 -35.96
N GLY A 337 -21.36 -8.72 -35.94
CA GLY A 337 -22.40 -9.71 -36.31
C GLY A 337 -22.92 -10.54 -35.13
N GLU A 338 -22.50 -10.25 -33.92
CA GLU A 338 -23.04 -10.89 -32.72
C GLU A 338 -24.17 -10.04 -32.13
N ASP A 339 -25.13 -10.72 -31.49
CA ASP A 339 -26.28 -10.07 -30.86
C ASP A 339 -25.79 -9.33 -29.60
N PRO A 340 -25.97 -7.99 -29.50
CA PRO A 340 -25.55 -7.21 -28.33
C PRO A 340 -26.25 -7.64 -27.02
N ASP A 341 -27.38 -8.38 -27.15
CA ASP A 341 -28.15 -8.88 -26.01
C ASP A 341 -27.84 -10.35 -25.65
N ALA A 342 -26.82 -10.95 -26.28
CA ALA A 342 -26.49 -12.39 -26.14
C ALA A 342 -25.93 -12.81 -24.76
N GLY A 343 -25.77 -11.87 -23.82
CA GLY A 343 -25.41 -12.15 -22.41
C GLY A 343 -23.92 -12.43 -22.16
N PRO A 344 -23.54 -12.71 -20.90
CA PRO A 344 -22.13 -12.81 -20.47
C PRO A 344 -21.35 -13.95 -21.12
N GLU A 345 -22.00 -15.09 -21.45
CA GLU A 345 -21.34 -16.24 -22.07
C GLU A 345 -20.88 -15.93 -23.49
N ALA A 346 -21.65 -15.15 -24.25
CA ALA A 346 -21.27 -14.72 -25.60
C ALA A 346 -20.10 -13.73 -25.54
N ALA A 347 -20.13 -12.79 -24.60
CA ALA A 347 -19.01 -11.85 -24.38
C ALA A 347 -17.72 -12.59 -24.00
N HIS A 348 -17.81 -13.64 -23.19
CA HIS A 348 -16.66 -14.48 -22.83
C HIS A 348 -16.08 -15.21 -24.04
N ALA A 349 -16.95 -15.80 -24.89
CA ALA A 349 -16.54 -16.48 -26.12
C ALA A 349 -15.85 -15.54 -27.11
N VAL A 350 -16.33 -14.28 -27.22
CA VAL A 350 -15.68 -13.24 -28.04
C VAL A 350 -14.29 -12.91 -27.50
N ALA A 351 -14.16 -12.74 -26.19
CA ALA A 351 -12.89 -12.42 -25.54
C ALA A 351 -11.86 -13.56 -25.72
N GLU A 352 -12.26 -14.81 -25.52
CA GLU A 352 -11.40 -15.98 -25.72
C GLU A 352 -10.93 -16.11 -27.18
N ARG A 353 -11.83 -15.95 -28.14
CA ARG A 353 -11.50 -15.99 -29.56
C ARG A 353 -10.53 -14.87 -29.94
N THR A 354 -10.79 -13.65 -29.49
CA THR A 354 -9.94 -12.49 -29.74
C THR A 354 -8.54 -12.71 -29.15
N LEU A 355 -8.45 -13.19 -27.91
CA LEU A 355 -7.18 -13.51 -27.27
C LEU A 355 -6.39 -14.57 -28.03
N HIS A 356 -7.07 -15.61 -28.51
CA HIS A 356 -6.44 -16.67 -29.32
C HIS A 356 -5.88 -16.12 -30.63
N GLN A 357 -6.62 -15.28 -31.34
CA GLN A 357 -6.18 -14.65 -32.59
C GLN A 357 -4.98 -13.69 -32.34
N LEU A 358 -4.99 -12.93 -31.25
CA LEU A 358 -3.85 -12.09 -30.87
C LEU A 358 -2.59 -12.92 -30.57
N GLN A 359 -2.75 -14.04 -29.86
CA GLN A 359 -1.64 -14.96 -29.59
C GLN A 359 -1.07 -15.58 -30.87
N GLN A 360 -1.93 -15.98 -31.80
CA GLN A 360 -1.51 -16.51 -33.12
C GLN A 360 -0.77 -15.41 -33.90
N TRP A 361 -1.26 -14.17 -33.92
CA TRP A 361 -0.59 -13.06 -34.59
C TRP A 361 0.81 -12.81 -34.00
N LEU A 362 0.93 -12.75 -32.66
CA LEU A 362 2.18 -12.49 -31.97
C LEU A 362 3.23 -13.59 -32.15
N THR A 363 2.80 -14.83 -32.32
CA THR A 363 3.70 -15.99 -32.43
C THR A 363 4.00 -16.41 -33.88
N ASN A 364 3.29 -15.83 -34.86
CA ASN A 364 3.47 -16.18 -36.26
C ASN A 364 4.68 -15.45 -36.86
N PRO A 365 5.74 -16.16 -37.30
CA PRO A 365 6.95 -15.54 -37.84
C PRO A 365 6.72 -14.76 -39.15
N HIS A 366 5.64 -15.07 -39.91
CA HIS A 366 5.29 -14.36 -41.14
C HIS A 366 4.64 -12.99 -40.89
N LEU A 367 4.18 -12.71 -39.67
CA LEU A 367 3.47 -11.49 -39.28
C LEU A 367 4.32 -10.49 -38.50
N THR A 368 5.60 -10.73 -38.34
CA THR A 368 6.54 -9.89 -37.53
C THR A 368 6.67 -8.45 -38.01
N HIS A 369 6.32 -8.17 -39.25
CA HIS A 369 6.41 -6.83 -39.86
C HIS A 369 5.04 -6.22 -40.16
N THR A 370 3.96 -6.78 -39.60
CA THR A 370 2.60 -6.31 -39.82
C THR A 370 2.14 -5.44 -38.64
N HIS A 371 1.28 -4.46 -38.92
CA HIS A 371 0.55 -3.70 -37.93
C HIS A 371 -0.86 -4.25 -37.78
N LEU A 372 -1.29 -4.48 -36.53
CA LEU A 372 -2.66 -4.94 -36.26
C LEU A 372 -3.54 -3.76 -35.85
N VAL A 373 -4.69 -3.63 -36.51
CA VAL A 373 -5.77 -2.69 -36.15
C VAL A 373 -6.97 -3.50 -35.69
N ILE A 374 -7.43 -3.21 -34.46
CA ILE A 374 -8.61 -3.87 -33.89
C ILE A 374 -9.81 -2.96 -34.11
N LEU A 375 -10.84 -3.51 -34.75
CA LEU A 375 -12.14 -2.87 -34.97
C LEU A 375 -13.16 -3.49 -34.01
N THR A 376 -13.76 -2.67 -33.14
CA THR A 376 -14.78 -3.09 -32.17
C THR A 376 -16.13 -2.48 -32.49
#